data_3519dd3801d28af208277e4072ad8f49
#
_entry.id   3519dd3801d28af208277e4072ad8f49
#
_cell.length_a   1.000
_cell.length_b   1.000
_cell.length_c   1.000
_cell.angle_alpha   90.00
_cell.angle_beta   90.00
_cell.angle_gamma   90.00
#
_symmetry.space_group_name_H-M   'P 1'
#
loop_
_entity.id
_entity.type
_entity.pdbx_description
1 polymer ?
#
loop_
_entity_poly.entity_id
_entity_poly.type
_entity_poly.pdbx_seq_one_letter_code
_entity_poly.pdbx_strand_id
1 'polypeptide(L)'
;MTQRPQSQSLAHLHLLVSGASIAGPALALQLARRGARVTVVEKAAALRPGGFAVDFRGHVHRTVLQDMGIWDEVHVRRTRMKAQTLVDADGVPRLDLPSTFMGGDVEIERGDLAAIMYERTKDLPNVTYVFGDSVASLHETPTGVDVTFENSPPRTFDLVVGADGLHSRTRALAFGAEAGYLKYLGYYVAGFDLPNHLGLDRTAHYYSDPGRMVALANTDGDPARATASFVFSSPERLDHDRRDLARQQKILSERFRGMGWETERVLEALAGLRSVDELYFDAIAQIHVDRLSVGRVVLVGDAGYGATMGGMGTGAAVVAAYVLAGELALAGGDHRTAFAAYEAEFRDFAKGCQKVAGNAGPFLAPPTARKIRRRDLTYRMLSARPLAGFFKKLTEKAATDIVLRDYP
;
A
#
# COMPACT_ATOMS: atom_id res chain seq x y z
N MET A 1 1.67 -39.57 6.11
CA MET A 1 0.58 -38.74 6.67
C MET A 1 1.20 -37.87 7.74
N THR A 2 1.65 -36.66 7.40
CA THR A 2 2.10 -35.65 8.35
C THR A 2 0.87 -35.12 9.07
N GLN A 3 0.78 -35.31 10.39
CA GLN A 3 -0.26 -34.72 11.20
C GLN A 3 -0.24 -33.19 10.98
N ARG A 4 -1.38 -32.59 10.61
CA ARG A 4 -1.54 -31.14 10.64
C ARG A 4 -1.25 -30.68 12.06
N PRO A 5 -0.38 -29.67 12.26
CA PRO A 5 -0.20 -29.10 13.58
C PRO A 5 -1.56 -28.61 14.08
N GLN A 6 -1.91 -28.97 15.31
CA GLN A 6 -3.17 -28.52 15.93
C GLN A 6 -3.06 -27.02 16.22
N SER A 7 -3.99 -26.25 15.66
CA SER A 7 -4.16 -24.84 16.01
C SER A 7 -4.50 -24.72 17.49
N GLN A 8 -3.74 -23.90 18.20
CA GLN A 8 -4.14 -23.49 19.54
C GLN A 8 -5.02 -22.24 19.40
N SER A 9 -6.16 -22.25 20.06
CA SER A 9 -7.06 -21.09 20.10
C SER A 9 -6.35 -19.88 20.72
N LEU A 10 -6.49 -18.73 20.08
CA LEU A 10 -5.97 -17.44 20.56
C LEU A 10 -6.99 -16.67 21.43
N ALA A 11 -8.05 -17.34 21.93
CA ALA A 11 -9.15 -16.69 22.67
C ALA A 11 -8.71 -15.98 23.96
N HIS A 12 -7.54 -16.33 24.48
CA HIS A 12 -6.95 -15.67 25.65
C HIS A 12 -6.24 -14.37 25.31
N LEU A 13 -6.00 -14.06 24.03
CA LEU A 13 -5.30 -12.85 23.61
C LEU A 13 -6.25 -11.72 23.24
N HIS A 14 -5.88 -10.52 23.65
CA HIS A 14 -6.46 -9.25 23.20
C HIS A 14 -5.39 -8.40 22.52
N LEU A 15 -5.50 -8.21 21.22
CA LEU A 15 -4.54 -7.44 20.44
C LEU A 15 -5.08 -6.06 20.08
N LEU A 16 -4.21 -5.05 20.16
CA LEU A 16 -4.43 -3.76 19.51
C LEU A 16 -3.78 -3.77 18.13
N VAL A 17 -4.54 -3.37 17.12
CA VAL A 17 -4.03 -3.13 15.75
C VAL A 17 -4.20 -1.65 15.43
N SER A 18 -3.10 -0.95 15.20
CA SER A 18 -3.11 0.47 14.83
C SER A 18 -3.12 0.60 13.31
N GLY A 19 -4.23 1.13 12.75
CA GLY A 19 -4.47 1.34 11.32
C GLY A 19 -5.55 0.43 10.73
N ALA A 20 -6.55 1.03 10.06
CA ALA A 20 -7.70 0.34 9.45
C ALA A 20 -7.71 0.38 7.92
N SER A 21 -6.57 0.53 7.25
CA SER A 21 -6.50 0.51 5.78
C SER A 21 -6.57 -0.94 5.24
N ILE A 22 -5.44 -1.56 4.94
CA ILE A 22 -5.38 -2.93 4.38
C ILE A 22 -4.80 -3.92 5.39
N ALA A 23 -3.57 -3.67 5.86
CA ALA A 23 -2.84 -4.59 6.72
C ALA A 23 -3.57 -4.90 8.03
N GLY A 24 -4.14 -3.87 8.66
CA GLY A 24 -4.85 -4.01 9.93
C GLY A 24 -6.10 -4.88 9.84
N PRO A 25 -7.08 -4.58 8.99
CA PRO A 25 -8.26 -5.41 8.80
C PRO A 25 -7.93 -6.82 8.29
N ALA A 26 -6.92 -6.97 7.40
CA ALA A 26 -6.45 -8.30 6.96
C ALA A 26 -5.98 -9.14 8.14
N LEU A 27 -5.18 -8.54 9.02
CA LEU A 27 -4.70 -9.21 10.23
C LEU A 27 -5.83 -9.46 11.23
N ALA A 28 -6.73 -8.47 11.43
CA ALA A 28 -7.88 -8.61 12.32
C ALA A 28 -8.77 -9.81 11.91
N LEU A 29 -9.02 -9.99 10.60
CA LEU A 29 -9.76 -11.14 10.09
C LEU A 29 -9.06 -12.47 10.43
N GLN A 30 -7.77 -12.55 10.19
CA GLN A 30 -6.98 -13.76 10.43
C GLN A 30 -6.89 -14.12 11.92
N LEU A 31 -6.71 -13.13 12.77
CA LEU A 31 -6.67 -13.32 14.24
C LEU A 31 -8.04 -13.67 14.82
N ALA A 32 -9.09 -12.98 14.36
CA ALA A 32 -10.46 -13.20 14.84
C ALA A 32 -10.95 -14.62 14.53
N ARG A 33 -10.64 -15.15 13.34
CA ARG A 33 -10.95 -16.54 12.99
C ARG A 33 -10.27 -17.57 13.89
N ARG A 34 -9.14 -17.20 14.49
CA ARG A 34 -8.40 -18.02 15.47
C ARG A 34 -8.81 -17.74 16.92
N GLY A 35 -9.88 -16.96 17.10
CA GLY A 35 -10.50 -16.69 18.40
C GLY A 35 -9.96 -15.48 19.15
N ALA A 36 -8.90 -14.81 18.70
CA ALA A 36 -8.36 -13.65 19.39
C ALA A 36 -9.36 -12.48 19.42
N ARG A 37 -9.34 -11.69 20.50
CA ARG A 37 -10.01 -10.38 20.54
C ARG A 37 -9.13 -9.34 19.89
N VAL A 38 -9.68 -8.53 19.00
CA VAL A 38 -8.94 -7.51 18.26
C VAL A 38 -9.63 -6.16 18.40
N THR A 39 -8.88 -5.16 18.83
CA THR A 39 -9.28 -3.76 18.73
C THR A 39 -8.47 -3.10 17.63
N VAL A 40 -9.15 -2.56 16.60
CA VAL A 40 -8.53 -1.80 15.52
C VAL A 40 -8.76 -0.32 15.77
N VAL A 41 -7.68 0.47 15.91
CA VAL A 41 -7.75 1.92 16.05
C VAL A 41 -7.34 2.58 14.74
N GLU A 42 -8.11 3.58 14.29
CA GLU A 42 -7.86 4.33 13.07
C GLU A 42 -7.97 5.84 13.33
N LYS A 43 -6.95 6.58 12.93
CA LYS A 43 -6.87 8.03 13.10
C LYS A 43 -7.95 8.78 12.33
N ALA A 44 -8.30 8.31 11.13
CA ALA A 44 -9.37 8.91 10.36
C ALA A 44 -10.73 8.65 11.02
N ALA A 45 -11.66 9.59 10.90
CA ALA A 45 -13.01 9.46 11.46
C ALA A 45 -13.86 8.39 10.75
N ALA A 46 -13.44 7.96 9.55
CA ALA A 46 -14.05 6.90 8.76
C ALA A 46 -13.00 6.28 7.81
N LEU A 47 -13.37 5.18 7.15
CA LEU A 47 -12.55 4.63 6.06
C LEU A 47 -12.36 5.69 4.97
N ARG A 48 -11.13 5.85 4.51
CA ARG A 48 -10.83 6.79 3.42
C ARG A 48 -11.21 6.15 2.09
N PRO A 49 -12.13 6.75 1.33
CA PRO A 49 -12.41 6.33 -0.04
C PRO A 49 -11.22 6.67 -0.95
N GLY A 50 -11.15 6.02 -2.12
CA GLY A 50 -10.17 6.32 -3.16
C GLY A 50 -8.74 5.91 -2.81
N GLY A 51 -7.78 6.57 -3.42
CA GLY A 51 -6.37 6.22 -3.42
C GLY A 51 -6.00 5.47 -4.69
N PHE A 52 -4.71 5.32 -4.96
CA PHE A 52 -4.24 4.61 -6.15
C PHE A 52 -4.67 3.14 -6.12
N ALA A 53 -4.99 2.61 -7.31
CA ALA A 53 -5.25 1.20 -7.46
C ALA A 53 -4.05 0.36 -7.01
N VAL A 54 -4.34 -0.79 -6.46
CA VAL A 54 -3.37 -1.76 -5.96
C VAL A 54 -3.54 -3.08 -6.69
N ASP A 55 -2.46 -3.84 -6.83
CA ASP A 55 -2.50 -5.06 -7.60
C ASP A 55 -2.03 -6.28 -6.82
N PHE A 56 -2.54 -7.43 -7.24
CA PHE A 56 -2.16 -8.74 -6.75
C PHE A 56 -1.56 -9.56 -7.88
N ARG A 57 -0.47 -10.30 -7.59
CA ARG A 57 0.30 -11.06 -8.58
C ARG A 57 0.59 -12.45 -8.10
N GLY A 58 0.43 -13.42 -9.00
CA GLY A 58 0.82 -14.79 -8.78
C GLY A 58 -0.04 -15.56 -7.76
N HIS A 59 0.35 -16.80 -7.55
CA HIS A 59 -0.44 -17.74 -6.75
C HIS A 59 -0.43 -17.42 -5.24
N VAL A 60 0.64 -16.85 -4.70
CA VAL A 60 0.77 -16.55 -3.27
C VAL A 60 -0.33 -15.58 -2.82
N HIS A 61 -0.44 -14.44 -3.49
CA HIS A 61 -1.48 -13.46 -3.17
C HIS A 61 -2.88 -14.05 -3.34
N ARG A 62 -3.10 -14.79 -4.45
CA ARG A 62 -4.37 -15.44 -4.71
C ARG A 62 -4.75 -16.43 -3.60
N THR A 63 -3.81 -17.28 -3.17
CA THR A 63 -4.04 -18.26 -2.10
C THR A 63 -4.46 -17.58 -0.81
N VAL A 64 -3.77 -16.49 -0.40
CA VAL A 64 -4.13 -15.76 0.82
C VAL A 64 -5.49 -15.08 0.70
N LEU A 65 -5.82 -14.45 -0.44
CA LEU A 65 -7.14 -13.84 -0.65
C LEU A 65 -8.28 -14.89 -0.67
N GLN A 66 -8.01 -16.10 -1.18
CA GLN A 66 -8.93 -17.22 -1.13
C GLN A 66 -9.11 -17.74 0.30
N ASP A 67 -8.04 -17.90 1.05
CA ASP A 67 -8.09 -18.24 2.48
C ASP A 67 -8.90 -17.20 3.26
N MET A 68 -8.71 -15.92 2.99
CA MET A 68 -9.50 -14.83 3.58
C MET A 68 -10.97 -14.84 3.13
N GLY A 69 -11.33 -15.60 2.12
CA GLY A 69 -12.70 -15.68 1.55
C GLY A 69 -13.13 -14.39 0.83
N ILE A 70 -12.19 -13.56 0.37
CA ILE A 70 -12.48 -12.29 -0.29
C ILE A 70 -12.09 -12.27 -1.79
N TRP A 71 -11.51 -13.35 -2.31
CA TRP A 71 -11.05 -13.43 -3.69
C TRP A 71 -12.12 -13.05 -4.71
N ASP A 72 -13.32 -13.59 -4.55
CA ASP A 72 -14.40 -13.37 -5.51
C ASP A 72 -14.89 -11.93 -5.50
N GLU A 73 -14.96 -11.29 -4.31
CA GLU A 73 -15.33 -9.87 -4.18
C GLU A 73 -14.26 -8.97 -4.80
N VAL A 74 -12.99 -9.23 -4.55
CA VAL A 74 -11.86 -8.53 -5.17
C VAL A 74 -11.92 -8.68 -6.69
N HIS A 75 -12.22 -9.89 -7.18
CA HIS A 75 -12.33 -10.16 -8.61
C HIS A 75 -13.52 -9.45 -9.26
N VAL A 76 -14.65 -9.33 -8.56
CA VAL A 76 -15.83 -8.58 -9.04
C VAL A 76 -15.53 -7.09 -9.15
N ARG A 77 -14.87 -6.50 -8.15
CA ARG A 77 -14.57 -5.05 -8.08
C ARG A 77 -13.24 -4.65 -8.74
N ARG A 78 -12.60 -5.56 -9.49
CA ARG A 78 -11.36 -5.22 -10.19
C ARG A 78 -11.54 -4.08 -11.19
N THR A 79 -10.52 -3.29 -11.43
CA THR A 79 -10.53 -2.10 -12.30
C THR A 79 -10.86 -2.42 -13.76
N ARG A 80 -10.46 -3.62 -14.25
CA ARG A 80 -10.61 -4.06 -15.64
C ARG A 80 -10.00 -3.08 -16.65
N MET A 81 -8.83 -2.52 -16.31
CA MET A 81 -8.12 -1.59 -17.18
C MET A 81 -7.96 -2.17 -18.59
N LYS A 82 -8.32 -1.37 -19.61
CA LYS A 82 -8.26 -1.74 -21.03
C LYS A 82 -6.89 -1.43 -21.62
N ALA A 83 -6.40 -0.21 -21.42
CA ALA A 83 -5.14 0.25 -21.96
C ALA A 83 -4.49 1.31 -21.06
N GLN A 84 -3.19 1.40 -21.19
CA GLN A 84 -2.36 2.45 -20.59
C GLN A 84 -1.51 3.05 -21.71
N THR A 85 -1.76 4.31 -22.07
CA THR A 85 -1.21 4.93 -23.25
C THR A 85 -0.18 6.00 -22.88
N LEU A 86 1.04 5.90 -23.41
CA LEU A 86 1.99 6.99 -23.38
C LEU A 86 1.61 7.99 -24.47
N VAL A 87 1.47 9.27 -24.10
CA VAL A 87 1.16 10.36 -25.01
C VAL A 87 2.31 11.36 -25.09
N ASP A 88 2.33 12.19 -26.14
CA ASP A 88 3.27 13.33 -26.23
C ASP A 88 2.66 14.63 -25.67
N ALA A 89 3.38 15.75 -25.84
CA ALA A 89 2.98 17.06 -25.34
C ALA A 89 1.66 17.58 -25.95
N ASP A 90 1.29 17.10 -27.12
CA ASP A 90 0.07 17.46 -27.85
C ASP A 90 -1.06 16.43 -27.60
N GLY A 91 -0.80 15.41 -26.75
CA GLY A 91 -1.78 14.35 -26.43
C GLY A 91 -1.83 13.23 -27.47
N VAL A 92 -0.93 13.22 -28.45
CA VAL A 92 -0.90 12.18 -29.49
C VAL A 92 -0.37 10.87 -28.90
N PRO A 93 -1.14 9.75 -29.04
CA PRO A 93 -0.69 8.44 -28.59
C PRO A 93 0.64 8.01 -29.20
N ARG A 94 1.58 7.59 -28.38
CA ARG A 94 2.92 7.13 -28.80
C ARG A 94 3.11 5.63 -28.61
N LEU A 95 2.52 5.06 -27.57
CA LEU A 95 2.67 3.66 -27.23
C LEU A 95 1.57 3.21 -26.28
N ASP A 96 0.90 2.12 -26.60
CA ASP A 96 -0.01 1.42 -25.71
C ASP A 96 0.72 0.31 -24.95
N LEU A 97 0.56 0.32 -23.64
CA LEU A 97 1.06 -0.70 -22.74
C LEU A 97 -0.06 -1.67 -22.40
N PRO A 98 0.19 -2.98 -22.37
CA PRO A 98 -0.79 -3.94 -21.89
C PRO A 98 -1.23 -3.61 -20.45
N SER A 99 -2.51 -3.75 -20.14
CA SER A 99 -3.05 -3.46 -18.80
C SER A 99 -2.35 -4.28 -17.69
N THR A 100 -1.96 -5.51 -18.01
CA THR A 100 -1.22 -6.40 -17.08
C THR A 100 0.18 -5.92 -16.73
N PHE A 101 0.70 -4.91 -17.46
CA PHE A 101 2.05 -4.41 -17.24
C PHE A 101 2.18 -3.71 -15.88
N MET A 102 1.19 -2.91 -15.50
CA MET A 102 1.16 -2.21 -14.20
C MET A 102 0.14 -2.78 -13.22
N GLY A 103 -0.96 -3.39 -13.72
CA GLY A 103 -2.09 -3.85 -12.92
C GLY A 103 -2.04 -5.31 -12.42
N GLY A 104 -0.94 -6.04 -12.60
CA GLY A 104 -0.81 -7.42 -12.12
C GLY A 104 -1.82 -8.40 -12.73
N ASP A 105 -2.18 -9.45 -11.97
CA ASP A 105 -3.22 -10.42 -12.36
C ASP A 105 -4.62 -9.91 -11.99
N VAL A 106 -4.74 -9.17 -10.88
CA VAL A 106 -5.96 -8.50 -10.42
C VAL A 106 -5.57 -7.15 -9.84
N GLU A 107 -6.18 -6.10 -10.34
CA GLU A 107 -6.03 -4.74 -9.85
C GLU A 107 -7.37 -4.24 -9.30
N ILE A 108 -7.35 -3.58 -8.16
CA ILE A 108 -8.53 -3.06 -7.46
C ILE A 108 -8.23 -1.68 -6.87
N GLU A 109 -9.21 -0.80 -6.82
CA GLU A 109 -9.09 0.46 -6.07
C GLU A 109 -8.78 0.18 -4.60
N ARG A 110 -7.80 0.92 -4.03
CA ARG A 110 -7.40 0.73 -2.63
C ARG A 110 -8.57 0.93 -1.66
N GLY A 111 -9.44 1.89 -1.94
CA GLY A 111 -10.64 2.17 -1.16
C GLY A 111 -11.62 1.00 -1.17
N ASP A 112 -11.84 0.37 -2.32
CA ASP A 112 -12.70 -0.80 -2.46
C ASP A 112 -12.15 -2.00 -1.70
N LEU A 113 -10.84 -2.25 -1.78
CA LEU A 113 -10.20 -3.32 -1.02
C LEU A 113 -10.33 -3.09 0.49
N ALA A 114 -10.10 -1.85 0.96
CA ALA A 114 -10.28 -1.49 2.37
C ALA A 114 -11.72 -1.70 2.83
N ALA A 115 -12.70 -1.32 2.00
CA ALA A 115 -14.12 -1.53 2.26
C ALA A 115 -14.47 -3.02 2.36
N ILE A 116 -13.99 -3.87 1.42
CA ILE A 116 -14.17 -5.32 1.47
C ILE A 116 -13.65 -5.88 2.79
N MET A 117 -12.42 -5.51 3.19
CA MET A 117 -11.81 -6.02 4.41
C MET A 117 -12.54 -5.57 5.68
N TYR A 118 -12.98 -4.32 5.71
CA TYR A 118 -13.77 -3.77 6.81
C TYR A 118 -15.13 -4.49 6.94
N GLU A 119 -15.87 -4.64 5.83
CA GLU A 119 -17.16 -5.33 5.80
C GLU A 119 -17.05 -6.79 6.29
N ARG A 120 -15.93 -7.44 6.05
CA ARG A 120 -15.67 -8.82 6.51
C ARG A 120 -15.33 -8.92 7.98
N THR A 121 -15.03 -7.81 8.66
CA THR A 121 -14.53 -7.81 10.03
C THR A 121 -15.39 -7.01 11.00
N LYS A 122 -16.13 -6.00 10.55
CA LYS A 122 -16.85 -5.06 11.42
C LYS A 122 -17.89 -5.69 12.33
N ASP A 123 -18.52 -6.77 11.88
CA ASP A 123 -19.62 -7.45 12.59
C ASP A 123 -19.15 -8.74 13.31
N LEU A 124 -17.84 -9.03 13.31
CA LEU A 124 -17.29 -10.15 14.06
C LEU A 124 -17.37 -9.85 15.58
N PRO A 125 -17.89 -10.77 16.41
CA PRO A 125 -18.14 -10.51 17.84
C PRO A 125 -16.87 -10.21 18.65
N ASN A 126 -15.72 -10.60 18.15
CA ASN A 126 -14.40 -10.43 18.76
C ASN A 126 -13.54 -9.35 18.09
N VAL A 127 -14.11 -8.53 17.21
CA VAL A 127 -13.44 -7.38 16.56
C VAL A 127 -14.16 -6.09 16.94
N THR A 128 -13.41 -5.07 17.33
CA THR A 128 -13.92 -3.73 17.64
C THR A 128 -13.13 -2.70 16.88
N TYR A 129 -13.81 -1.78 16.17
CA TYR A 129 -13.18 -0.63 15.51
C TYR A 129 -13.38 0.64 16.33
N VAL A 130 -12.31 1.43 16.45
CA VAL A 130 -12.29 2.77 17.05
C VAL A 130 -11.75 3.75 16.01
N PHE A 131 -12.64 4.51 15.40
CA PHE A 131 -12.29 5.56 14.43
C PHE A 131 -12.09 6.91 15.12
N GLY A 132 -11.34 7.82 14.48
CA GLY A 132 -11.07 9.15 15.00
C GLY A 132 -10.11 9.16 16.18
N ASP A 133 -9.29 8.12 16.33
CA ASP A 133 -8.35 8.00 17.44
C ASP A 133 -7.00 7.40 17.01
N SER A 134 -5.98 7.64 17.78
CA SER A 134 -4.65 7.07 17.54
C SER A 134 -3.90 6.76 18.84
N VAL A 135 -2.89 5.90 18.74
CA VAL A 135 -2.02 5.56 19.86
C VAL A 135 -1.17 6.78 20.23
N ALA A 136 -1.27 7.24 21.48
CA ALA A 136 -0.48 8.33 22.02
C ALA A 136 0.81 7.85 22.69
N SER A 137 0.75 6.76 23.47
CA SER A 137 1.92 6.15 24.11
C SER A 137 1.77 4.64 24.26
N LEU A 138 2.90 3.95 24.38
CA LEU A 138 3.02 2.52 24.66
C LEU A 138 3.95 2.33 25.86
N HIS A 139 3.50 1.54 26.83
CA HIS A 139 4.32 1.14 27.95
C HIS A 139 4.23 -0.38 28.16
N GLU A 140 5.33 -1.08 27.84
CA GLU A 140 5.38 -2.54 27.99
C GLU A 140 5.51 -2.92 29.46
N THR A 141 4.72 -3.91 29.88
CA THR A 141 4.73 -4.51 31.22
C THR A 141 5.05 -6.02 31.11
N PRO A 142 5.33 -6.71 32.20
CA PRO A 142 5.57 -8.16 32.15
C PRO A 142 4.39 -8.95 31.56
N THR A 143 3.16 -8.45 31.69
CA THR A 143 1.92 -9.16 31.28
C THR A 143 1.25 -8.59 30.03
N GLY A 144 1.64 -7.40 29.53
CA GLY A 144 0.98 -6.79 28.40
C GLY A 144 1.61 -5.46 28.01
N VAL A 145 0.84 -4.63 27.31
CA VAL A 145 1.21 -3.26 26.92
C VAL A 145 0.10 -2.32 27.36
N ASP A 146 0.43 -1.37 28.22
CA ASP A 146 -0.48 -0.27 28.58
C ASP A 146 -0.43 0.77 27.47
N VAL A 147 -1.59 1.09 26.91
CA VAL A 147 -1.74 1.97 25.76
C VAL A 147 -2.59 3.18 26.18
N THR A 148 -2.08 4.38 25.91
CA THR A 148 -2.91 5.59 25.94
C THR A 148 -3.25 5.99 24.50
N PHE A 149 -4.41 6.59 24.35
CA PHE A 149 -4.94 7.07 23.07
C PHE A 149 -5.05 8.61 23.08
N GLU A 150 -5.19 9.22 21.92
CA GLU A 150 -5.40 10.67 21.82
C GLU A 150 -6.77 11.08 22.35
N ASN A 151 -7.81 10.27 22.15
CA ASN A 151 -9.20 10.61 22.47
C ASN A 151 -9.90 9.59 23.38
N SER A 152 -9.52 8.32 23.38
CA SER A 152 -10.14 7.25 24.17
C SER A 152 -9.44 7.02 25.53
N PRO A 153 -10.12 6.44 26.52
CA PRO A 153 -9.50 6.02 27.78
C PRO A 153 -8.37 5.02 27.56
N PRO A 154 -7.34 5.03 28.44
CA PRO A 154 -6.25 4.04 28.40
C PRO A 154 -6.77 2.61 28.55
N ARG A 155 -6.08 1.66 27.89
CA ARG A 155 -6.38 0.21 27.96
C ARG A 155 -5.09 -0.60 27.93
N THR A 156 -5.15 -1.80 28.50
CA THR A 156 -4.07 -2.79 28.42
C THR A 156 -4.40 -3.85 27.38
N PHE A 157 -3.41 -4.21 26.59
CA PHE A 157 -3.47 -5.27 25.56
C PHE A 157 -2.35 -6.27 25.77
N ASP A 158 -2.56 -7.51 25.34
CA ASP A 158 -1.49 -8.53 25.38
C ASP A 158 -0.39 -8.22 24.36
N LEU A 159 -0.78 -7.76 23.17
CA LEU A 159 0.12 -7.43 22.05
C LEU A 159 -0.36 -6.18 21.32
N VAL A 160 0.57 -5.46 20.70
CA VAL A 160 0.28 -4.30 19.83
C VAL A 160 0.86 -4.53 18.44
N VAL A 161 0.07 -4.26 17.42
CA VAL A 161 0.48 -4.36 16.02
C VAL A 161 0.41 -3.00 15.35
N GLY A 162 1.56 -2.53 14.85
CA GLY A 162 1.63 -1.34 14.01
C GLY A 162 1.32 -1.70 12.55
N ALA A 163 0.14 -1.27 12.08
CA ALA A 163 -0.33 -1.37 10.70
C ALA A 163 -0.70 0.02 10.14
N ASP A 164 -0.13 1.07 10.72
CA ASP A 164 -0.47 2.49 10.58
C ASP A 164 0.37 3.21 9.49
N GLY A 165 0.90 2.44 8.53
CA GLY A 165 1.44 2.92 7.26
C GLY A 165 2.86 3.45 7.32
N LEU A 166 3.28 4.10 6.23
CA LEU A 166 4.65 4.57 6.01
C LEU A 166 5.17 5.45 7.17
N HIS A 167 4.32 6.30 7.71
CA HIS A 167 4.61 7.23 8.81
C HIS A 167 4.10 6.73 10.16
N SER A 168 4.29 5.45 10.41
CA SER A 168 3.79 4.74 11.57
C SER A 168 4.14 5.40 12.91
N ARG A 169 3.09 5.75 13.64
CA ARG A 169 3.21 6.23 15.02
C ARG A 169 3.64 5.11 15.96
N THR A 170 3.09 3.92 15.75
CA THR A 170 3.45 2.72 16.54
C THR A 170 4.94 2.42 16.40
N ARG A 171 5.48 2.49 15.16
CA ARG A 171 6.94 2.35 14.92
C ARG A 171 7.72 3.43 15.67
N ALA A 172 7.30 4.69 15.58
CA ALA A 172 7.99 5.78 16.25
C ALA A 172 8.04 5.61 17.78
N LEU A 173 6.96 5.11 18.37
CA LEU A 173 6.85 4.89 19.83
C LEU A 173 7.67 3.68 20.32
N ALA A 174 7.67 2.57 19.58
CA ALA A 174 8.28 1.33 20.04
C ALA A 174 9.71 1.11 19.52
N PHE A 175 10.04 1.63 18.33
CA PHE A 175 11.32 1.37 17.66
C PHE A 175 12.20 2.62 17.58
N GLY A 176 11.63 3.81 17.74
CA GLY A 176 12.33 5.09 17.67
C GLY A 176 12.01 5.92 16.42
N ALA A 177 12.72 7.04 16.28
CA ALA A 177 12.41 8.07 15.30
C ALA A 177 12.42 7.55 13.84
N GLU A 178 11.44 7.98 13.04
CA GLU A 178 11.25 7.60 11.63
C GLU A 178 12.51 7.82 10.78
N ALA A 179 13.27 8.86 11.05
CA ALA A 179 14.48 9.19 10.29
C ALA A 179 15.54 8.06 10.28
N GLY A 180 15.52 7.16 11.28
CA GLY A 180 16.38 5.99 11.32
C GLY A 180 15.96 4.85 10.38
N TYR A 181 14.73 4.89 9.86
CA TYR A 181 14.13 3.78 9.12
C TYR A 181 13.66 4.16 7.72
N LEU A 182 13.37 5.44 7.45
CA LEU A 182 12.84 5.89 6.17
C LEU A 182 13.99 6.18 5.20
N LYS A 183 14.02 5.41 4.11
CA LYS A 183 14.91 5.63 2.96
C LYS A 183 14.16 6.36 1.86
N TYR A 184 14.46 7.63 1.69
CA TYR A 184 13.95 8.44 0.58
C TYR A 184 14.57 8.00 -0.76
N LEU A 185 13.75 7.89 -1.83
CA LEU A 185 14.18 7.39 -3.14
C LEU A 185 14.34 8.48 -4.19
N GLY A 186 14.33 9.75 -3.80
CA GLY A 186 14.60 10.88 -4.70
C GLY A 186 13.41 11.33 -5.55
N TYR A 187 12.18 10.91 -5.20
CA TYR A 187 10.96 11.23 -5.93
C TYR A 187 9.79 11.51 -4.98
N TYR A 188 8.80 12.23 -5.53
CA TYR A 188 7.50 12.46 -4.90
C TYR A 188 6.39 11.95 -5.81
N VAL A 189 5.27 11.57 -5.20
CA VAL A 189 4.04 11.20 -5.87
C VAL A 189 2.89 12.02 -5.27
N ALA A 190 1.99 12.47 -6.14
CA ALA A 190 0.74 13.09 -5.73
C ALA A 190 -0.41 12.62 -6.61
N GLY A 191 -1.64 12.72 -6.11
CA GLY A 191 -2.82 12.39 -6.89
C GLY A 191 -4.10 12.89 -6.23
N PHE A 192 -5.07 13.21 -7.06
CA PHE A 192 -6.40 13.67 -6.67
C PHE A 192 -7.41 13.39 -7.77
N ASP A 193 -8.70 13.38 -7.42
CA ASP A 193 -9.78 13.16 -8.37
C ASP A 193 -10.23 14.48 -9.02
N LEU A 194 -10.58 14.40 -10.30
CA LEU A 194 -11.08 15.51 -11.11
C LEU A 194 -12.15 15.02 -12.10
N PRO A 195 -12.93 15.95 -12.71
CA PRO A 195 -13.87 15.57 -13.76
C PRO A 195 -13.18 14.87 -14.94
N ASN A 196 -13.79 13.81 -15.45
CA ASN A 196 -13.27 13.01 -16.58
C ASN A 196 -13.52 13.71 -17.93
N HIS A 197 -12.81 14.80 -18.16
CA HIS A 197 -12.99 15.62 -19.37
C HIS A 197 -12.44 14.97 -20.65
N LEU A 198 -11.57 13.96 -20.53
CA LEU A 198 -11.05 13.20 -21.67
C LEU A 198 -11.97 12.03 -22.06
N GLY A 199 -13.05 11.77 -21.31
CA GLY A 199 -13.93 10.63 -21.56
C GLY A 199 -13.22 9.27 -21.44
N LEU A 200 -12.26 9.16 -20.55
CA LEU A 200 -11.54 7.91 -20.29
C LEU A 200 -12.52 6.85 -19.77
N ASP A 201 -12.43 5.63 -20.29
CA ASP A 201 -13.19 4.48 -19.80
C ASP A 201 -12.25 3.30 -19.56
N ARG A 202 -11.87 3.12 -18.31
CA ARG A 202 -10.89 2.12 -17.86
C ARG A 202 -9.59 2.19 -18.66
N THR A 203 -9.13 3.41 -18.88
CA THR A 203 -7.85 3.70 -19.55
C THR A 203 -7.08 4.74 -18.77
N ALA A 204 -5.77 4.78 -19.00
CA ALA A 204 -4.89 5.78 -18.43
C ALA A 204 -3.96 6.35 -19.49
N HIS A 205 -3.79 7.66 -19.49
CA HIS A 205 -2.83 8.37 -20.34
C HIS A 205 -1.71 8.93 -19.47
N TYR A 206 -0.47 8.76 -19.92
CA TYR A 206 0.74 9.18 -19.23
C TYR A 206 1.57 10.10 -20.14
N TYR A 207 1.86 11.30 -19.66
CA TYR A 207 2.81 12.20 -20.30
C TYR A 207 4.05 12.37 -19.43
N SER A 208 5.24 12.25 -20.00
CA SER A 208 6.51 12.39 -19.28
C SER A 208 7.40 13.45 -19.92
N ASP A 209 7.93 14.31 -19.07
CA ASP A 209 9.01 15.25 -19.37
C ASP A 209 10.20 14.94 -18.44
N PRO A 210 11.45 15.37 -18.72
CA PRO A 210 12.59 15.04 -17.88
C PRO A 210 12.35 15.28 -16.38
N GLY A 211 12.39 14.19 -15.60
CA GLY A 211 12.18 14.20 -14.15
C GLY A 211 10.75 14.43 -13.70
N ARG A 212 9.75 14.44 -14.60
CA ARG A 212 8.35 14.71 -14.28
C ARG A 212 7.42 13.79 -15.08
N MET A 213 6.31 13.40 -14.50
CA MET A 213 5.24 12.66 -15.16
C MET A 213 3.89 13.14 -14.63
N VAL A 214 2.95 13.39 -15.53
CA VAL A 214 1.53 13.58 -15.21
C VAL A 214 0.73 12.49 -15.89
N ALA A 215 -0.28 11.97 -15.20
CA ALA A 215 -1.19 10.98 -15.75
C ALA A 215 -2.63 11.32 -15.41
N LEU A 216 -3.54 10.95 -16.31
CA LEU A 216 -4.97 10.94 -16.08
C LEU A 216 -5.47 9.51 -16.30
N ALA A 217 -6.18 8.99 -15.33
CA ALA A 217 -6.71 7.62 -15.37
C ALA A 217 -8.19 7.61 -14.95
N ASN A 218 -8.97 6.76 -15.60
CA ASN A 218 -10.24 6.31 -15.09
C ASN A 218 -10.12 4.80 -14.88
N THR A 219 -10.19 4.35 -13.64
CA THR A 219 -9.93 2.96 -13.24
C THR A 219 -11.21 2.19 -12.92
N ASP A 220 -12.24 2.85 -12.43
CA ASP A 220 -13.52 2.26 -12.01
C ASP A 220 -14.61 2.26 -13.11
N GLY A 221 -14.40 3.05 -14.16
CA GLY A 221 -15.37 3.22 -15.26
C GLY A 221 -16.50 4.21 -14.96
N ASP A 222 -16.39 5.01 -13.88
CA ASP A 222 -17.29 6.13 -13.65
C ASP A 222 -17.04 7.22 -14.71
N PRO A 223 -18.00 7.49 -15.63
CA PRO A 223 -17.78 8.45 -16.70
C PRO A 223 -17.57 9.89 -16.21
N ALA A 224 -17.97 10.20 -14.98
CA ALA A 224 -17.85 11.53 -14.42
C ALA A 224 -16.47 11.81 -13.79
N ARG A 225 -15.70 10.77 -13.43
CA ARG A 225 -14.50 10.89 -12.60
C ARG A 225 -13.26 10.35 -13.30
N ALA A 226 -12.17 11.08 -13.14
CA ALA A 226 -10.82 10.61 -13.43
C ALA A 226 -9.89 10.95 -12.26
N THR A 227 -8.78 10.27 -12.15
CA THR A 227 -7.72 10.56 -11.16
C THR A 227 -6.51 11.13 -11.87
N ALA A 228 -6.08 12.32 -11.44
CA ALA A 228 -4.79 12.88 -11.82
C ALA A 228 -3.69 12.31 -10.92
N SER A 229 -2.55 12.02 -11.53
CA SER A 229 -1.35 11.56 -10.82
C SER A 229 -0.14 12.33 -11.27
N PHE A 230 0.71 12.70 -10.32
CA PHE A 230 1.98 13.36 -10.54
C PHE A 230 3.11 12.51 -9.97
N VAL A 231 4.21 12.38 -10.70
CA VAL A 231 5.48 11.89 -10.17
C VAL A 231 6.58 12.86 -10.59
N PHE A 232 7.41 13.27 -9.64
CA PHE A 232 8.54 14.15 -9.96
C PHE A 232 9.78 13.83 -9.15
N SER A 233 10.95 14.05 -9.77
CA SER A 233 12.24 13.89 -9.11
C SER A 233 12.53 15.09 -8.21
N SER A 234 13.05 14.82 -7.02
CA SER A 234 13.60 15.82 -6.10
C SER A 234 14.84 15.23 -5.46
N PRO A 235 16.06 15.72 -5.77
CA PRO A 235 17.29 15.18 -5.18
C PRO A 235 17.29 15.27 -3.66
N GLU A 236 16.67 16.30 -3.11
CA GLU A 236 16.53 16.54 -1.69
C GLU A 236 15.08 16.31 -1.24
N ARG A 237 14.94 15.85 0.00
CA ARG A 237 13.64 15.75 0.64
C ARG A 237 13.06 17.14 0.86
N LEU A 238 11.81 17.33 0.42
CA LEU A 238 11.14 18.62 0.59
C LEU A 238 10.74 18.82 2.05
N ASP A 239 10.99 20.02 2.54
CA ASP A 239 10.48 20.45 3.84
C ASP A 239 9.05 21.00 3.65
N HIS A 240 8.07 20.23 4.11
CA HIS A 240 6.65 20.60 4.07
C HIS A 240 5.87 19.85 5.15
N ASP A 241 4.86 20.49 5.71
CA ASP A 241 3.85 19.81 6.51
C ASP A 241 2.87 19.08 5.59
N ARG A 242 2.63 17.82 5.88
CA ARG A 242 1.65 16.99 5.17
C ARG A 242 0.20 17.45 5.34
N ARG A 243 -0.06 18.35 6.28
CA ARG A 243 -1.37 18.98 6.51
C ARG A 243 -1.52 20.33 5.83
N ASP A 244 -0.47 20.84 5.19
CA ASP A 244 -0.47 22.14 4.51
C ASP A 244 -0.80 21.97 3.02
N LEU A 245 -2.10 21.96 2.70
CA LEU A 245 -2.59 21.87 1.33
C LEU A 245 -2.03 22.97 0.43
N ALA A 246 -1.99 24.20 0.92
CA ALA A 246 -1.53 25.35 0.12
C ALA A 246 -0.06 25.20 -0.28
N ARG A 247 0.78 24.71 0.64
CA ARG A 247 2.19 24.42 0.36
C ARG A 247 2.34 23.29 -0.68
N GLN A 248 1.53 22.23 -0.56
CA GLN A 248 1.55 21.09 -1.50
C GLN A 248 1.08 21.52 -2.90
N GLN A 249 -0.01 22.29 -3.00
CA GLN A 249 -0.48 22.88 -4.26
C GLN A 249 0.59 23.77 -4.90
N LYS A 250 1.27 24.61 -4.11
CA LYS A 250 2.36 25.46 -4.58
C LYS A 250 3.52 24.64 -5.14
N ILE A 251 3.97 23.61 -4.42
CA ILE A 251 5.06 22.72 -4.87
C ILE A 251 4.71 22.10 -6.21
N LEU A 252 3.51 21.50 -6.35
CA LEU A 252 3.08 20.87 -7.60
C LEU A 252 2.99 21.87 -8.74
N SER A 253 2.38 23.05 -8.50
CA SER A 253 2.27 24.10 -9.51
C SER A 253 3.62 24.59 -9.99
N GLU A 254 4.58 24.83 -9.09
CA GLU A 254 5.95 25.23 -9.44
C GLU A 254 6.70 24.16 -10.23
N ARG A 255 6.52 22.89 -9.89
CA ARG A 255 7.20 21.76 -10.53
C ARG A 255 6.65 21.42 -11.90
N PHE A 256 5.34 21.60 -12.14
CA PHE A 256 4.67 21.15 -13.35
C PHE A 256 4.30 22.28 -14.33
N ARG A 257 4.36 23.54 -13.93
CA ARG A 257 4.11 24.68 -14.81
C ARG A 257 4.93 24.60 -16.10
N GLY A 258 4.27 24.89 -17.23
CA GLY A 258 4.89 24.87 -18.57
C GLY A 258 5.16 23.46 -19.11
N MET A 259 4.69 22.42 -18.47
CA MET A 259 4.68 21.08 -19.02
C MET A 259 3.51 20.95 -20.02
N GLY A 260 3.69 20.23 -21.11
CA GLY A 260 2.67 20.06 -22.15
C GLY A 260 1.47 19.21 -21.77
N TRP A 261 0.70 18.81 -22.77
CA TRP A 261 -0.52 18.02 -22.66
C TRP A 261 -1.56 18.70 -21.75
N GLU A 262 -2.34 17.98 -20.98
CA GLU A 262 -3.40 18.45 -20.10
C GLU A 262 -2.91 19.09 -18.78
N THR A 263 -1.59 19.32 -18.63
CA THR A 263 -0.99 19.68 -17.35
C THR A 263 -1.55 20.97 -16.77
N GLU A 264 -1.75 22.03 -17.56
CA GLU A 264 -2.31 23.30 -17.07
C GLU A 264 -3.73 23.11 -16.53
N ARG A 265 -4.56 22.33 -17.23
CA ARG A 265 -5.92 22.02 -16.76
C ARG A 265 -5.93 21.23 -15.46
N VAL A 266 -4.99 20.28 -15.33
CA VAL A 266 -4.83 19.51 -14.09
C VAL A 266 -4.36 20.42 -12.95
N LEU A 267 -3.49 21.39 -13.20
CA LEU A 267 -3.06 22.39 -12.22
C LEU A 267 -4.18 23.35 -11.81
N GLU A 268 -5.07 23.72 -12.74
CA GLU A 268 -6.30 24.50 -12.44
C GLU A 268 -7.22 23.70 -11.49
N ALA A 269 -7.45 22.42 -11.79
CA ALA A 269 -8.22 21.52 -10.92
C ALA A 269 -7.57 21.36 -9.54
N LEU A 270 -6.26 21.20 -9.48
CA LEU A 270 -5.48 21.14 -8.23
C LEU A 270 -5.69 22.40 -7.37
N ALA A 271 -5.65 23.59 -7.97
CA ALA A 271 -5.87 24.85 -7.26
C ALA A 271 -7.32 24.98 -6.72
N GLY A 272 -8.26 24.20 -7.26
CA GLY A 272 -9.64 24.11 -6.80
C GLY A 272 -9.87 23.30 -5.54
N LEU A 273 -8.93 22.46 -5.12
CA LEU A 273 -9.04 21.62 -3.91
C LEU A 273 -9.15 22.49 -2.64
N ARG A 274 -9.95 22.04 -1.68
CA ARG A 274 -10.27 22.80 -0.46
C ARG A 274 -9.83 22.09 0.82
N SER A 275 -9.58 20.77 0.75
CA SER A 275 -9.14 19.95 1.89
C SER A 275 -7.88 19.19 1.55
N VAL A 276 -7.01 19.03 2.52
CA VAL A 276 -5.82 18.16 2.40
C VAL A 276 -6.20 16.69 2.18
N ASP A 277 -7.40 16.29 2.58
CA ASP A 277 -7.89 14.93 2.37
C ASP A 277 -8.24 14.62 0.90
N GLU A 278 -8.41 15.67 0.08
CA GLU A 278 -8.63 15.53 -1.37
C GLU A 278 -7.33 15.29 -2.15
N LEU A 279 -6.16 15.59 -1.56
CA LEU A 279 -4.86 15.46 -2.20
C LEU A 279 -4.01 14.41 -1.48
N TYR A 280 -3.66 13.34 -2.18
CA TYR A 280 -2.54 12.51 -1.77
C TYR A 280 -1.22 13.17 -2.19
N PHE A 281 -0.30 13.39 -1.26
CA PHE A 281 1.03 13.91 -1.55
C PHE A 281 2.05 13.29 -0.60
N ASP A 282 3.01 12.54 -1.14
CA ASP A 282 4.05 11.92 -0.31
C ASP A 282 5.36 11.68 -1.06
N ALA A 283 6.42 11.48 -0.31
CA ALA A 283 7.71 11.04 -0.81
C ALA A 283 7.63 9.56 -1.26
N ILE A 284 8.26 9.22 -2.38
CA ILE A 284 8.52 7.83 -2.71
C ILE A 284 9.67 7.36 -1.83
N ALA A 285 9.34 6.49 -0.88
CA ALA A 285 10.24 6.06 0.18
C ALA A 285 10.04 4.58 0.53
N GLN A 286 10.99 4.04 1.28
CA GLN A 286 10.92 2.69 1.82
C GLN A 286 11.20 2.72 3.33
N ILE A 287 10.60 1.79 4.07
CA ILE A 287 10.89 1.57 5.47
C ILE A 287 11.80 0.36 5.61
N HIS A 288 12.95 0.57 6.20
CA HIS A 288 13.93 -0.48 6.49
C HIS A 288 14.12 -0.58 8.00
N VAL A 289 13.57 -1.63 8.60
CA VAL A 289 13.78 -1.95 10.01
C VAL A 289 14.66 -3.19 10.15
N ASP A 290 15.56 -3.19 11.13
CA ASP A 290 16.41 -4.36 11.41
C ASP A 290 15.62 -5.52 11.99
N ARG A 291 14.53 -5.22 12.71
CA ARG A 291 13.61 -6.18 13.32
C ARG A 291 12.19 -5.74 13.08
N LEU A 292 11.29 -6.71 12.84
CA LEU A 292 9.87 -6.44 12.70
C LEU A 292 9.14 -6.39 14.06
N SER A 293 9.81 -6.76 15.14
CA SER A 293 9.23 -6.73 16.48
C SER A 293 10.19 -6.23 17.56
N VAL A 294 9.65 -5.61 18.59
CA VAL A 294 10.33 -5.23 19.83
C VAL A 294 9.39 -5.56 20.97
N GLY A 295 9.83 -6.46 21.87
CA GLY A 295 8.98 -6.93 22.96
C GLY A 295 7.64 -7.44 22.49
N ARG A 296 6.55 -6.84 22.98
CA ARG A 296 5.15 -7.16 22.64
C ARG A 296 4.59 -6.36 21.45
N VAL A 297 5.41 -5.60 20.76
CA VAL A 297 5.02 -4.78 19.61
C VAL A 297 5.60 -5.36 18.32
N VAL A 298 4.76 -5.54 17.28
CA VAL A 298 5.15 -6.04 15.96
C VAL A 298 4.61 -5.13 14.84
N LEU A 299 5.33 -5.06 13.73
CA LEU A 299 4.97 -4.24 12.57
C LEU A 299 4.48 -5.09 11.40
N VAL A 300 3.44 -4.62 10.72
CA VAL A 300 2.86 -5.24 9.51
C VAL A 300 2.60 -4.15 8.46
N GLY A 301 2.72 -4.50 7.20
CA GLY A 301 2.48 -3.57 6.09
C GLY A 301 3.55 -2.47 6.02
N ASP A 302 3.14 -1.29 5.54
CA ASP A 302 4.07 -0.19 5.32
C ASP A 302 4.74 0.32 6.61
N ALA A 303 4.19 0.01 7.77
CA ALA A 303 4.81 0.33 9.05
C ALA A 303 6.16 -0.38 9.24
N GLY A 304 6.30 -1.60 8.74
CA GLY A 304 7.52 -2.41 8.90
C GLY A 304 8.42 -2.48 7.68
N TYR A 305 7.83 -2.51 6.49
CA TYR A 305 8.56 -2.76 5.23
C TYR A 305 7.97 -1.99 4.05
N GLY A 306 7.37 -0.84 4.31
CA GLY A 306 6.73 0.01 3.30
C GLY A 306 7.60 0.20 2.07
N ALA A 307 6.93 0.21 0.92
CA ALA A 307 7.50 0.53 -0.38
C ALA A 307 6.47 1.31 -1.16
N THR A 308 6.59 2.64 -1.12
CA THR A 308 5.70 3.53 -1.84
C THR A 308 5.84 3.32 -3.33
N MET A 309 4.77 2.92 -4.00
CA MET A 309 4.70 2.60 -5.44
C MET A 309 5.48 1.34 -5.87
N GLY A 310 5.01 0.70 -6.90
CA GLY A 310 5.64 -0.49 -7.49
C GLY A 310 4.83 -1.78 -7.34
N GLY A 311 3.59 -1.69 -6.86
CA GLY A 311 2.60 -2.79 -6.94
C GLY A 311 2.82 -3.96 -5.99
N MET A 312 3.68 -3.84 -4.97
CA MET A 312 4.05 -4.98 -4.13
C MET A 312 3.65 -4.82 -2.66
N GLY A 313 3.44 -3.57 -2.17
CA GLY A 313 3.21 -3.30 -0.75
C GLY A 313 1.92 -3.92 -0.20
N THR A 314 0.83 -3.81 -0.95
CA THR A 314 -0.49 -4.34 -0.54
C THR A 314 -0.50 -5.86 -0.49
N GLY A 315 0.05 -6.53 -1.52
CA GLY A 315 0.17 -7.97 -1.54
C GLY A 315 1.04 -8.49 -0.39
N ALA A 316 2.18 -7.82 -0.14
CA ALA A 316 3.06 -8.14 0.98
C ALA A 316 2.35 -7.95 2.34
N ALA A 317 1.52 -6.91 2.50
CA ALA A 317 0.77 -6.67 3.74
C ALA A 317 -0.25 -7.78 4.04
N VAL A 318 -0.96 -8.26 3.01
CA VAL A 318 -1.93 -9.36 3.13
C VAL A 318 -1.23 -10.68 3.47
N VAL A 319 -0.11 -10.97 2.81
CA VAL A 319 0.72 -12.16 3.10
C VAL A 319 1.28 -12.10 4.52
N ALA A 320 1.79 -10.95 4.96
CA ALA A 320 2.30 -10.77 6.32
C ALA A 320 1.22 -10.98 7.39
N ALA A 321 0.00 -10.51 7.15
CA ALA A 321 -1.13 -10.73 8.03
C ALA A 321 -1.44 -12.23 8.19
N TYR A 322 -1.41 -12.98 7.11
CA TYR A 322 -1.60 -14.43 7.09
C TYR A 322 -0.49 -15.14 7.89
N VAL A 323 0.78 -14.81 7.61
CA VAL A 323 1.93 -15.44 8.28
C VAL A 323 1.95 -15.12 9.78
N LEU A 324 1.79 -13.84 10.16
CA LEU A 324 1.83 -13.44 11.57
C LEU A 324 0.72 -14.11 12.40
N ALA A 325 -0.51 -14.11 11.89
CA ALA A 325 -1.62 -14.76 12.58
C ALA A 325 -1.44 -16.28 12.66
N GLY A 326 -0.90 -16.90 11.63
CA GLY A 326 -0.57 -18.32 11.60
C GLY A 326 0.51 -18.69 12.60
N GLU A 327 1.60 -17.94 12.66
CA GLU A 327 2.69 -18.19 13.60
C GLU A 327 2.26 -17.95 15.06
N LEU A 328 1.40 -16.95 15.33
CA LEU A 328 0.80 -16.77 16.65
C LEU A 328 -0.04 -17.99 17.06
N ALA A 329 -0.82 -18.56 16.14
CA ALA A 329 -1.61 -19.75 16.42
C ALA A 329 -0.76 -21.01 16.64
N LEU A 330 0.31 -21.20 15.86
CA LEU A 330 1.26 -22.30 16.05
C LEU A 330 2.00 -22.21 17.37
N ALA A 331 2.34 -20.99 17.80
CA ALA A 331 3.02 -20.74 19.07
C ALA A 331 2.07 -20.69 20.28
N GLY A 332 0.75 -20.95 20.10
CA GLY A 332 -0.23 -20.87 21.17
C GLY A 332 -0.32 -19.50 21.85
N GLY A 333 -0.03 -18.44 21.07
CA GLY A 333 -0.02 -17.06 21.57
C GLY A 333 1.32 -16.60 22.19
N ASP A 334 2.32 -17.46 22.29
CA ASP A 334 3.67 -17.00 22.71
C ASP A 334 4.27 -16.08 21.62
N HIS A 335 4.22 -14.77 21.91
CA HIS A 335 4.66 -13.75 21.00
C HIS A 335 6.14 -13.81 20.65
N ARG A 336 7.00 -14.26 21.57
CA ARG A 336 8.45 -14.33 21.32
C ARG A 336 8.76 -15.36 20.23
N THR A 337 8.17 -16.54 20.36
CA THR A 337 8.28 -17.61 19.35
C THR A 337 7.63 -17.18 18.04
N ALA A 338 6.39 -16.65 18.10
CA ALA A 338 5.63 -16.27 16.92
C ALA A 338 6.30 -15.13 16.12
N PHE A 339 6.78 -14.08 16.80
CA PHE A 339 7.41 -12.94 16.12
C PHE A 339 8.76 -13.31 15.49
N ALA A 340 9.53 -14.16 16.15
CA ALA A 340 10.77 -14.69 15.59
C ALA A 340 10.50 -15.53 14.32
N ALA A 341 9.49 -16.38 14.35
CA ALA A 341 9.09 -17.19 13.20
C ALA A 341 8.52 -16.33 12.06
N TYR A 342 7.62 -15.38 12.37
CA TYR A 342 7.12 -14.40 11.40
C TYR A 342 8.27 -13.66 10.70
N GLU A 343 9.22 -13.17 11.46
CA GLU A 343 10.37 -12.46 10.91
C GLU A 343 11.24 -13.35 10.02
N ALA A 344 11.48 -14.57 10.41
CA ALA A 344 12.27 -15.53 9.64
C ALA A 344 11.60 -15.91 8.31
N GLU A 345 10.29 -16.13 8.31
CA GLU A 345 9.54 -16.52 7.12
C GLU A 345 9.30 -15.35 6.16
N PHE A 346 9.10 -14.13 6.68
CA PHE A 346 8.60 -13.01 5.88
C PHE A 346 9.68 -12.02 5.43
N ARG A 347 10.79 -11.89 6.16
CA ARG A 347 11.80 -10.84 5.94
C ARG A 347 12.36 -10.80 4.51
N ASP A 348 12.73 -11.95 3.97
CA ASP A 348 13.37 -12.00 2.64
C ASP A 348 12.35 -11.71 1.53
N PHE A 349 11.10 -12.13 1.69
CA PHE A 349 10.02 -11.76 0.81
C PHE A 349 9.79 -10.23 0.81
N ALA A 350 9.72 -9.61 1.99
CA ALA A 350 9.59 -8.15 2.10
C ALA A 350 10.74 -7.40 1.41
N LYS A 351 11.98 -7.84 1.58
CA LYS A 351 13.15 -7.27 0.88
C LYS A 351 13.06 -7.44 -0.63
N GLY A 352 12.55 -8.57 -1.11
CA GLY A 352 12.30 -8.84 -2.53
C GLY A 352 11.30 -7.82 -3.11
N CYS A 353 10.18 -7.60 -2.43
CA CYS A 353 9.17 -6.61 -2.79
C CYS A 353 9.75 -5.18 -2.82
N GLN A 354 10.51 -4.79 -1.80
CA GLN A 354 11.17 -3.48 -1.74
C GLN A 354 12.16 -3.25 -2.88
N LYS A 355 12.92 -4.29 -3.26
CA LYS A 355 13.88 -4.21 -4.36
C LYS A 355 13.21 -3.91 -5.70
N VAL A 356 12.06 -4.51 -5.97
CA VAL A 356 11.28 -4.23 -7.19
C VAL A 356 10.73 -2.80 -7.16
N ALA A 357 10.15 -2.39 -6.06
CA ALA A 357 9.57 -1.05 -5.88
C ALA A 357 10.60 0.08 -5.96
N GLY A 358 11.87 -0.18 -5.63
CA GLY A 358 12.94 0.82 -5.62
C GLY A 358 13.21 1.52 -6.96
N ASN A 359 12.74 0.97 -8.06
CA ASN A 359 12.90 1.54 -9.40
C ASN A 359 11.68 2.30 -9.93
N ALA A 360 10.58 2.39 -9.16
CA ALA A 360 9.33 2.98 -9.64
C ALA A 360 9.47 4.45 -10.04
N GLY A 361 10.12 5.28 -9.23
CA GLY A 361 10.33 6.70 -9.53
C GLY A 361 11.09 6.95 -10.83
N PRO A 362 12.33 6.43 -10.99
CA PRO A 362 13.11 6.57 -12.23
C PRO A 362 12.40 6.00 -13.47
N PHE A 363 11.52 5.03 -13.29
CA PHE A 363 10.75 4.41 -14.34
C PHE A 363 9.59 5.31 -14.81
N LEU A 364 8.84 5.91 -13.88
CA LEU A 364 7.70 6.77 -14.20
C LEU A 364 8.15 8.17 -14.68
N ALA A 365 9.12 8.76 -14.01
CA ALA A 365 9.65 10.08 -14.31
C ALA A 365 11.18 10.04 -14.58
N PRO A 366 11.62 9.50 -15.73
CA PRO A 366 13.05 9.42 -16.05
C PRO A 366 13.70 10.79 -16.09
N PRO A 367 14.90 10.99 -15.51
CA PRO A 367 15.47 12.31 -15.28
C PRO A 367 15.99 13.03 -16.55
N THR A 368 16.02 12.39 -17.72
CA THR A 368 16.48 12.99 -18.96
C THR A 368 15.67 12.51 -20.18
N ALA A 369 15.56 13.34 -21.21
CA ALA A 369 14.91 12.98 -22.47
C ALA A 369 15.50 11.70 -23.12
N ARG A 370 16.82 11.48 -22.98
CA ARG A 370 17.47 10.25 -23.46
C ARG A 370 16.95 9.01 -22.69
N LYS A 371 16.77 9.13 -21.36
CA LYS A 371 16.23 8.03 -20.54
C LYS A 371 14.75 7.78 -20.83
N ILE A 372 13.96 8.83 -21.12
CA ILE A 372 12.57 8.68 -21.58
C ILE A 372 12.54 7.87 -22.87
N ARG A 373 13.31 8.27 -23.91
CA ARG A 373 13.36 7.54 -25.18
C ARG A 373 13.80 6.08 -25.00
N ARG A 374 14.78 5.83 -24.11
CA ARG A 374 15.24 4.46 -23.81
C ARG A 374 14.14 3.64 -23.13
N ARG A 375 13.42 4.23 -22.16
CA ARG A 375 12.27 3.60 -21.51
C ARG A 375 11.20 3.23 -22.54
N ASP A 376 10.81 4.18 -23.39
CA ASP A 376 9.76 3.98 -24.39
C ASP A 376 10.14 2.90 -25.41
N LEU A 377 11.43 2.87 -25.84
CA LEU A 377 11.94 1.80 -26.68
C LEU A 377 11.88 0.45 -25.98
N THR A 378 12.28 0.39 -24.69
CA THR A 378 12.21 -0.83 -23.88
C THR A 378 10.76 -1.32 -23.77
N TYR A 379 9.81 -0.41 -23.52
CA TYR A 379 8.38 -0.76 -23.48
C TYR A 379 7.87 -1.30 -24.80
N ARG A 380 8.22 -0.65 -25.90
CA ARG A 380 7.86 -1.12 -27.24
C ARG A 380 8.38 -2.53 -27.51
N MET A 381 9.61 -2.83 -27.08
CA MET A 381 10.17 -4.19 -27.18
C MET A 381 9.46 -5.19 -26.27
N LEU A 382 9.18 -4.82 -25.02
CA LEU A 382 8.51 -5.70 -24.04
C LEU A 382 7.03 -5.93 -24.35
N SER A 383 6.37 -4.98 -25.03
CA SER A 383 4.99 -5.13 -25.51
C SER A 383 4.87 -6.05 -26.72
N ALA A 384 6.01 -6.37 -27.40
CA ALA A 384 6.03 -7.37 -28.46
C ALA A 384 5.73 -8.76 -27.88
N ARG A 385 4.84 -9.50 -28.53
CA ARG A 385 4.27 -10.81 -28.06
C ARG A 385 5.28 -11.79 -27.47
N PRO A 386 6.50 -12.02 -28.03
CA PRO A 386 7.42 -13.02 -27.47
C PRO A 386 8.05 -12.59 -26.11
N LEU A 387 8.11 -11.30 -25.79
CA LEU A 387 8.79 -10.79 -24.60
C LEU A 387 7.84 -10.41 -23.45
N ALA A 388 6.57 -10.20 -23.73
CA ALA A 388 5.56 -9.85 -22.72
C ALA A 388 5.47 -10.89 -21.59
N GLY A 389 5.57 -12.18 -21.93
CA GLY A 389 5.57 -13.28 -20.96
C GLY A 389 6.82 -13.33 -20.05
N PHE A 390 7.96 -12.84 -20.52
CA PHE A 390 9.18 -12.78 -19.71
C PHE A 390 9.10 -11.70 -18.61
N PHE A 391 8.59 -10.54 -18.96
CA PHE A 391 8.41 -9.45 -17.99
C PHE A 391 7.39 -9.82 -16.90
N LYS A 392 6.28 -10.44 -17.29
CA LYS A 392 5.30 -10.98 -16.34
C LYS A 392 5.97 -11.93 -15.34
N LYS A 393 6.75 -12.92 -15.81
CA LYS A 393 7.47 -13.87 -14.95
C LYS A 393 8.44 -13.19 -13.99
N LEU A 394 9.11 -12.10 -14.41
CA LEU A 394 10.07 -11.39 -13.57
C LEU A 394 9.39 -10.66 -12.40
N THR A 395 8.24 -10.03 -12.66
CA THR A 395 7.46 -9.33 -11.62
C THR A 395 6.71 -10.33 -10.72
N GLU A 396 6.18 -11.42 -11.27
CA GLU A 396 5.56 -12.50 -10.51
C GLU A 396 6.55 -13.20 -9.57
N LYS A 397 7.80 -13.37 -9.98
CA LYS A 397 8.80 -14.02 -9.14
C LYS A 397 8.95 -13.34 -7.78
N ALA A 398 9.05 -12.03 -7.75
CA ALA A 398 9.17 -11.29 -6.48
C ALA A 398 7.89 -11.38 -5.62
N ALA A 399 6.70 -11.46 -6.27
CA ALA A 399 5.41 -11.62 -5.59
C ALA A 399 5.15 -13.05 -5.07
N THR A 400 5.94 -14.02 -5.50
CA THR A 400 5.76 -15.44 -5.17
C THR A 400 6.97 -16.07 -4.49
N ASP A 401 7.98 -15.28 -4.14
CA ASP A 401 9.24 -15.76 -3.54
C ASP A 401 9.11 -16.03 -2.03
N ILE A 402 8.00 -16.64 -1.65
CA ILE A 402 7.71 -17.13 -0.29
C ILE A 402 6.93 -18.45 -0.40
N VAL A 403 7.26 -19.40 0.46
CA VAL A 403 6.51 -20.64 0.60
C VAL A 403 5.52 -20.47 1.74
N LEU A 404 4.23 -20.36 1.41
CA LEU A 404 3.18 -20.28 2.42
C LEU A 404 3.07 -21.61 3.16
N ARG A 405 3.13 -21.56 4.48
CA ARG A 405 2.73 -22.70 5.32
C ARG A 405 1.21 -22.81 5.32
N ASP A 406 0.71 -24.03 5.38
CA ASP A 406 -0.72 -24.29 5.64
C ASP A 406 -0.94 -24.12 7.15
N TYR A 407 -1.40 -22.92 7.54
CA TYR A 407 -1.71 -22.63 8.94
C TYR A 407 -3.11 -23.16 9.29
N PRO A 408 -3.26 -23.77 10.43
CA PRO A 408 -4.53 -24.28 10.90
C PRO A 408 -5.50 -23.17 11.33
#